data_3b9f116ea1eda4dee54ea4f65567b9e5
#
_entry.id   3b9f116ea1eda4dee54ea4f65567b9e5
#
_cell.length_a   1.000
_cell.length_b   1.000
_cell.length_c   1.000
_cell.angle_alpha   90.00
_cell.angle_beta   90.00
_cell.angle_gamma   90.00
#
_symmetry.space_group_name_H-M   'P 1'
#
loop_
_entity.id
_entity.type
_entity.pdbx_description
1 polymer ?
#
loop_
_entity_poly.entity_id
_entity_poly.type
_entity_poly.pdbx_seq_one_letter_code
_entity_poly.pdbx_strand_id
1 'polypeptide(L)'
;KLRQQEISSEWDNIEYTLQNDEFWLFLNEKGYSRPTRIDFIFDLICEHNELTLCEEKYCQIGSDDYRTFRYFYEYFNSAQSDIEKCWNEVKAYFQTFKEWYDDLELYHYVGYLIIYGHTISDLVAEWNNAIDKASFVKSLKQMVKAEIDKCPGIDFQYNVDGSNKGRSKPILLFHNIQTIVNQNKNNLDNSKYQIGVFYKFPFHLYKIESWDVEHINSNATNEEDDTMTQEQWLLNVYLSAENKIQSKIIDFFAMDSEEQKNKLFDEIKKHFHQAENWT
;
A
#
# COMPACT_ATOMS: atom_id res chain seq x y z
N LYS A 1 -36.16 23.33 10.04
CA LYS A 1 -36.66 22.04 9.46
C LYS A 1 -35.93 21.67 8.16
N LEU A 2 -35.89 22.59 7.16
CA LEU A 2 -35.19 22.33 5.88
C LEU A 2 -33.72 21.96 6.12
N ARG A 3 -32.97 22.76 6.89
CA ARG A 3 -31.55 22.51 7.17
C ARG A 3 -31.27 21.17 7.89
N GLN A 4 -32.17 20.77 8.79
CA GLN A 4 -32.08 19.46 9.44
C GLN A 4 -32.26 18.31 8.44
N GLN A 5 -33.15 18.44 7.47
CA GLN A 5 -33.35 17.44 6.43
C GLN A 5 -32.16 17.38 5.48
N GLU A 6 -31.55 18.51 5.14
CA GLU A 6 -30.33 18.57 4.34
C GLU A 6 -29.17 17.86 5.04
N ILE A 7 -28.89 18.20 6.31
CA ILE A 7 -27.84 17.54 7.10
C ILE A 7 -28.10 16.03 7.22
N SER A 8 -29.35 15.61 7.46
CA SER A 8 -29.68 14.19 7.53
C SER A 8 -29.40 13.47 6.21
N SER A 9 -29.79 14.08 5.08
CA SER A 9 -29.52 13.48 3.76
C SER A 9 -28.02 13.46 3.40
N GLU A 10 -27.28 14.49 3.78
CA GLU A 10 -25.83 14.55 3.61
C GLU A 10 -25.14 13.48 4.49
N TRP A 11 -25.59 13.30 5.74
CA TRP A 11 -25.13 12.26 6.67
C TRP A 11 -25.33 10.87 6.07
N ASP A 12 -26.55 10.57 5.61
CA ASP A 12 -26.88 9.28 5.03
C ASP A 12 -26.00 8.96 3.83
N ASN A 13 -25.69 9.96 2.99
CA ASN A 13 -24.79 9.79 1.85
C ASN A 13 -23.34 9.53 2.25
N ILE A 14 -22.83 10.24 3.26
CA ILE A 14 -21.49 10.02 3.82
C ILE A 14 -21.39 8.60 4.40
N GLU A 15 -22.33 8.24 5.26
CA GLU A 15 -22.36 6.92 5.90
C GLU A 15 -22.48 5.80 4.85
N TYR A 16 -23.35 5.95 3.86
CA TYR A 16 -23.48 4.98 2.76
C TYR A 16 -22.16 4.79 2.01
N THR A 17 -21.45 5.88 1.72
CA THR A 17 -20.15 5.80 1.03
C THR A 17 -19.08 5.12 1.90
N LEU A 18 -19.04 5.45 3.19
CA LEU A 18 -18.13 4.82 4.14
C LEU A 18 -18.45 3.34 4.38
N GLN A 19 -19.71 2.89 4.16
CA GLN A 19 -20.08 1.47 4.23
C GLN A 19 -19.52 0.63 3.07
N ASN A 20 -19.06 1.26 1.98
CA ASN A 20 -18.33 0.55 0.94
C ASN A 20 -16.97 0.08 1.47
N ASP A 21 -16.77 -1.24 1.52
CA ASP A 21 -15.56 -1.83 2.12
C ASP A 21 -14.29 -1.48 1.33
N GLU A 22 -14.36 -1.32 0.02
CA GLU A 22 -13.23 -0.91 -0.80
C GLU A 22 -12.79 0.51 -0.45
N PHE A 23 -13.74 1.44 -0.32
CA PHE A 23 -13.49 2.81 0.12
C PHE A 23 -13.01 2.86 1.59
N TRP A 24 -13.70 2.14 2.46
CA TRP A 24 -13.37 2.10 3.89
C TRP A 24 -11.95 1.56 4.15
N LEU A 25 -11.62 0.42 3.54
CA LEU A 25 -10.33 -0.22 3.74
C LEU A 25 -9.18 0.50 3.01
N PHE A 26 -9.48 1.38 2.08
CA PHE A 26 -8.49 2.33 1.57
C PHE A 26 -8.03 3.29 2.67
N LEU A 27 -8.96 3.87 3.43
CA LEU A 27 -8.69 4.85 4.48
C LEU A 27 -8.37 4.21 5.83
N ASN A 28 -8.96 3.04 6.12
CA ASN A 28 -8.92 2.47 7.46
C ASN A 28 -7.49 2.11 7.88
N GLU A 29 -7.11 2.65 9.03
CA GLU A 29 -5.90 2.26 9.73
C GLU A 29 -6.14 0.93 10.46
N LYS A 30 -5.09 0.14 10.62
CA LYS A 30 -5.19 -1.15 11.27
C LYS A 30 -5.65 -0.99 12.72
N GLY A 31 -6.76 -1.63 13.07
CA GLY A 31 -7.27 -1.65 14.45
C GLY A 31 -8.37 -0.65 14.76
N TYR A 32 -8.83 0.16 13.79
CA TYR A 32 -9.98 1.03 14.01
C TYR A 32 -11.27 0.21 14.25
N SER A 33 -11.94 0.45 15.39
CA SER A 33 -13.18 -0.24 15.77
C SER A 33 -14.14 0.72 16.49
N ARG A 34 -14.94 1.46 15.75
CA ARG A 34 -16.03 2.28 16.27
C ARG A 34 -17.38 1.71 15.84
N PRO A 35 -18.48 2.05 16.53
CA PRO A 35 -19.82 1.57 16.20
C PRO A 35 -20.28 1.94 14.79
N THR A 36 -19.90 3.13 14.31
CA THR A 36 -20.22 3.62 12.97
C THR A 36 -18.96 4.11 12.27
N ARG A 37 -18.94 4.05 10.95
CA ARG A 37 -17.74 4.45 10.18
C ARG A 37 -17.59 5.97 10.10
N ILE A 38 -18.67 6.72 10.22
CA ILE A 38 -18.60 8.20 10.26
C ILE A 38 -17.93 8.71 11.54
N ASP A 39 -17.93 7.93 12.63
CA ASP A 39 -17.20 8.24 13.86
C ASP A 39 -15.72 8.50 13.61
N PHE A 40 -15.15 7.87 12.58
CA PHE A 40 -13.78 8.11 12.14
C PHE A 40 -13.51 9.58 11.78
N ILE A 41 -14.45 10.24 11.10
CA ILE A 41 -14.32 11.65 10.74
C ILE A 41 -14.40 12.53 12.00
N PHE A 42 -15.31 12.21 12.92
CA PHE A 42 -15.41 12.93 14.18
C PHE A 42 -14.15 12.74 15.06
N ASP A 43 -13.55 11.55 15.06
CA ASP A 43 -12.29 11.30 15.76
C ASP A 43 -11.16 12.18 15.21
N LEU A 44 -11.04 12.30 13.87
CA LEU A 44 -10.05 13.17 13.22
C LEU A 44 -10.27 14.66 13.52
N ILE A 45 -11.52 15.12 13.52
CA ILE A 45 -11.85 16.51 13.88
C ILE A 45 -11.47 16.79 15.32
N CYS A 46 -11.80 15.87 16.24
CA CYS A 46 -11.43 15.97 17.64
C CYS A 46 -9.92 16.06 17.80
N GLU A 47 -9.18 15.15 17.17
CA GLU A 47 -7.72 15.11 17.21
C GLU A 47 -7.07 16.39 16.65
N HIS A 48 -7.51 16.84 15.48
CA HIS A 48 -7.01 18.04 14.84
C HIS A 48 -7.24 19.29 15.71
N ASN A 49 -8.42 19.44 16.25
CA ASN A 49 -8.78 20.60 17.06
C ASN A 49 -8.09 20.59 18.43
N GLU A 50 -7.84 19.44 19.04
CA GLU A 50 -7.04 19.35 20.26
C GLU A 50 -5.57 19.76 20.00
N LEU A 51 -4.99 19.34 18.89
CA LEU A 51 -3.63 19.72 18.51
C LEU A 51 -3.50 21.23 18.23
N THR A 52 -4.55 21.86 17.66
CA THR A 52 -4.52 23.28 17.29
C THR A 52 -4.96 24.22 18.40
N LEU A 53 -5.85 23.75 19.28
CA LEU A 53 -6.49 24.56 20.33
C LEU A 53 -5.92 24.30 21.71
N CYS A 54 -4.72 23.78 21.86
CA CYS A 54 -4.11 23.39 23.14
C CYS A 54 -4.27 24.44 24.26
N GLU A 55 -5.53 24.82 24.51
CA GLU A 55 -5.96 25.50 25.72
C GLU A 55 -6.16 24.42 26.80
N GLU A 56 -5.68 24.68 28.02
CA GLU A 56 -5.69 23.74 29.15
C GLU A 56 -7.02 22.99 29.37
N LYS A 57 -8.12 23.55 28.90
CA LYS A 57 -9.48 22.99 29.06
C LYS A 57 -9.71 21.73 28.21
N TYR A 58 -9.13 21.64 27.02
CA TYR A 58 -9.33 20.52 26.10
C TYR A 58 -8.32 19.38 26.32
N CYS A 59 -7.16 19.68 26.87
CA CYS A 59 -6.19 18.66 27.29
C CYS A 59 -6.70 17.73 28.40
N GLN A 60 -7.82 18.06 29.04
CA GLN A 60 -8.44 17.27 30.12
C GLN A 60 -9.49 16.27 29.62
N ILE A 61 -9.76 16.20 28.32
CA ILE A 61 -10.84 15.34 27.77
C ILE A 61 -10.52 13.85 27.88
N GLY A 62 -9.25 13.51 28.06
CA GLY A 62 -8.78 12.12 28.20
C GLY A 62 -8.50 11.45 26.86
N SER A 63 -8.04 10.20 26.92
CA SER A 63 -7.61 9.42 25.74
C SER A 63 -8.39 8.11 25.55
N ASP A 64 -9.49 7.94 26.29
CA ASP A 64 -10.34 6.75 26.19
C ASP A 64 -11.36 6.83 25.04
N ASP A 65 -12.10 5.76 24.81
CA ASP A 65 -13.06 5.61 23.71
C ASP A 65 -14.18 6.66 23.68
N TYR A 66 -14.43 7.36 24.78
CA TYR A 66 -15.45 8.41 24.89
C TYR A 66 -14.89 9.83 24.71
N ARG A 67 -13.60 9.97 24.38
CA ARG A 67 -12.92 11.26 24.18
C ARG A 67 -13.65 12.14 23.18
N THR A 68 -13.94 11.63 22.00
CA THR A 68 -14.62 12.36 20.93
C THR A 68 -16.01 12.83 21.35
N PHE A 69 -16.77 11.97 22.02
CA PHE A 69 -18.07 12.37 22.58
C PHE A 69 -17.93 13.53 23.58
N ARG A 70 -16.98 13.48 24.52
CA ARG A 70 -16.76 14.56 25.48
C ARG A 70 -16.33 15.86 24.81
N TYR A 71 -15.46 15.77 23.79
CA TYR A 71 -15.05 16.93 23.00
C TYR A 71 -16.27 17.63 22.39
N PHE A 72 -17.12 16.94 21.66
CA PHE A 72 -18.30 17.55 21.04
C PHE A 72 -19.34 17.99 22.06
N TYR A 73 -19.49 17.29 23.17
CA TYR A 73 -20.36 17.71 24.26
C TYR A 73 -19.92 19.08 24.81
N GLU A 74 -18.65 19.26 25.13
CA GLU A 74 -18.11 20.54 25.60
C GLU A 74 -18.20 21.63 24.52
N TYR A 75 -17.85 21.27 23.27
CA TYR A 75 -17.93 22.21 22.16
C TYR A 75 -19.35 22.75 21.98
N PHE A 76 -20.38 21.91 21.93
CA PHE A 76 -21.76 22.33 21.71
C PHE A 76 -22.39 23.00 22.92
N ASN A 77 -21.86 22.84 24.11
CA ASN A 77 -22.26 23.58 25.29
C ASN A 77 -21.51 24.89 25.50
N SER A 78 -20.51 25.18 24.67
CA SER A 78 -19.75 26.43 24.71
C SER A 78 -20.49 27.58 24.00
N ALA A 79 -20.13 28.81 24.35
CA ALA A 79 -20.63 30.01 23.64
C ALA A 79 -20.09 30.13 22.20
N GLN A 80 -19.08 29.32 21.85
CA GLN A 80 -18.42 29.30 20.53
C GLN A 80 -18.97 28.21 19.62
N SER A 81 -20.01 27.49 20.05
CA SER A 81 -20.59 26.40 19.29
C SER A 81 -21.21 26.90 17.97
N ASP A 82 -20.81 26.27 16.88
CA ASP A 82 -21.33 26.51 15.55
C ASP A 82 -21.57 25.19 14.83
N ILE A 83 -22.83 24.76 14.81
CA ILE A 83 -23.22 23.48 14.18
C ILE A 83 -22.92 23.47 12.69
N GLU A 84 -23.10 24.59 12.02
CA GLU A 84 -22.88 24.68 10.59
C GLU A 84 -21.39 24.60 10.24
N LYS A 85 -20.56 25.28 11.00
CA LYS A 85 -19.09 25.19 10.87
C LYS A 85 -18.62 23.76 11.09
N CYS A 86 -19.07 23.12 12.17
CA CYS A 86 -18.72 21.73 12.48
C CYS A 86 -19.15 20.79 11.35
N TRP A 87 -20.38 20.94 10.85
CA TRP A 87 -20.86 20.09 9.74
C TRP A 87 -20.10 20.33 8.43
N ASN A 88 -19.73 21.55 8.12
CA ASN A 88 -18.89 21.85 6.98
C ASN A 88 -17.50 21.25 7.10
N GLU A 89 -16.95 21.15 8.30
CA GLU A 89 -15.69 20.46 8.58
C GLU A 89 -15.81 18.96 8.30
N VAL A 90 -16.88 18.29 8.77
CA VAL A 90 -17.17 16.88 8.44
C VAL A 90 -17.22 16.67 6.93
N LYS A 91 -17.92 17.55 6.20
CA LYS A 91 -17.99 17.47 4.75
C LYS A 91 -16.64 17.69 4.08
N ALA A 92 -15.81 18.59 4.59
CA ALA A 92 -14.49 18.86 4.05
C ALA A 92 -13.57 17.64 4.16
N TYR A 93 -13.54 16.97 5.31
CA TYR A 93 -12.82 15.70 5.47
C TYR A 93 -13.31 14.63 4.48
N PHE A 94 -14.62 14.44 4.40
CA PHE A 94 -15.20 13.46 3.49
C PHE A 94 -14.88 13.77 2.01
N GLN A 95 -14.93 15.03 1.60
CA GLN A 95 -14.57 15.44 0.23
C GLN A 95 -13.08 15.19 -0.06
N THR A 96 -12.21 15.47 0.90
CA THR A 96 -10.77 15.16 0.80
C THR A 96 -10.55 13.67 0.60
N PHE A 97 -11.20 12.81 1.39
CA PHE A 97 -11.08 11.36 1.26
C PHE A 97 -11.61 10.86 -0.08
N LYS A 98 -12.70 11.45 -0.53
CA LYS A 98 -13.28 11.13 -1.84
C LYS A 98 -12.35 11.53 -2.98
N GLU A 99 -11.74 12.71 -2.88
CA GLU A 99 -10.75 13.17 -3.88
C GLU A 99 -9.52 12.24 -3.91
N TRP A 100 -9.01 11.83 -2.76
CA TRP A 100 -7.90 10.88 -2.69
C TRP A 100 -8.26 9.52 -3.28
N TYR A 101 -9.49 9.07 -3.06
CA TYR A 101 -9.97 7.79 -3.59
C TYR A 101 -10.21 7.84 -5.09
N ASP A 102 -10.79 8.94 -5.61
CA ASP A 102 -11.17 9.07 -7.02
C ASP A 102 -9.99 9.42 -7.92
N ASP A 103 -8.98 10.13 -7.41
CA ASP A 103 -7.77 10.46 -8.15
C ASP A 103 -6.79 9.29 -8.15
N LEU A 104 -6.44 8.79 -9.33
CA LEU A 104 -5.61 7.60 -9.47
C LEU A 104 -4.19 7.76 -8.89
N GLU A 105 -3.58 8.96 -8.98
CA GLU A 105 -2.25 9.17 -8.44
C GLU A 105 -2.28 9.30 -6.92
N LEU A 106 -3.24 10.08 -6.39
CA LEU A 106 -3.44 10.23 -4.95
C LEU A 106 -3.80 8.90 -4.29
N TYR A 107 -4.74 8.15 -4.88
CA TYR A 107 -5.14 6.83 -4.38
C TYR A 107 -3.94 5.92 -4.12
N HIS A 108 -3.05 5.84 -5.09
CA HIS A 108 -1.92 4.91 -5.00
C HIS A 108 -0.87 5.34 -3.97
N TYR A 109 -0.51 6.63 -3.90
CA TYR A 109 0.49 7.09 -2.93
C TYR A 109 -0.06 7.16 -1.51
N VAL A 110 -1.29 7.66 -1.32
CA VAL A 110 -1.95 7.69 -0.02
C VAL A 110 -2.13 6.27 0.52
N GLY A 111 -2.68 5.35 -0.29
CA GLY A 111 -2.88 3.96 0.13
C GLY A 111 -1.58 3.26 0.49
N TYR A 112 -0.48 3.50 -0.24
CA TYR A 112 0.84 3.00 0.12
C TYR A 112 1.31 3.51 1.48
N LEU A 113 1.20 4.81 1.73
CA LEU A 113 1.66 5.42 2.97
C LEU A 113 0.87 4.93 4.19
N ILE A 114 -0.45 4.76 4.04
CA ILE A 114 -1.30 4.18 5.11
C ILE A 114 -0.85 2.75 5.46
N ILE A 115 -0.50 1.92 4.47
CA ILE A 115 0.01 0.56 4.74
C ILE A 115 1.30 0.60 5.57
N TYR A 116 2.15 1.60 5.36
CA TYR A 116 3.41 1.75 6.09
C TYR A 116 3.32 2.63 7.34
N GLY A 117 2.10 2.86 7.84
CA GLY A 117 1.84 3.42 9.17
C GLY A 117 1.76 4.94 9.22
N HIS A 118 1.68 5.62 8.07
CA HIS A 118 1.32 7.03 8.07
C HIS A 118 -0.15 7.19 8.42
N THR A 119 -0.45 8.06 9.37
CA THR A 119 -1.82 8.29 9.82
C THR A 119 -2.60 9.15 8.84
N ILE A 120 -3.92 8.99 8.82
CA ILE A 120 -4.80 9.87 8.03
C ILE A 120 -4.65 11.33 8.52
N SER A 121 -4.47 11.52 9.82
CA SER A 121 -4.26 12.85 10.43
C SER A 121 -3.03 13.54 9.84
N ASP A 122 -1.90 12.84 9.75
CA ASP A 122 -0.67 13.38 9.14
C ASP A 122 -0.88 13.72 7.66
N LEU A 123 -1.55 12.83 6.91
CA LEU A 123 -1.80 13.04 5.49
C LEU A 123 -2.77 14.19 5.23
N VAL A 124 -3.78 14.39 6.09
CA VAL A 124 -4.67 15.55 6.02
C VAL A 124 -3.93 16.85 6.37
N ALA A 125 -3.02 16.82 7.36
CA ALA A 125 -2.17 17.97 7.67
C ALA A 125 -1.30 18.36 6.46
N GLU A 126 -0.68 17.39 5.78
CA GLU A 126 0.08 17.64 4.55
C GLU A 126 -0.80 18.18 3.42
N TRP A 127 -2.02 17.64 3.26
CA TRP A 127 -3.00 18.13 2.28
C TRP A 127 -3.36 19.59 2.52
N ASN A 128 -3.68 19.95 3.76
CA ASN A 128 -4.08 21.29 4.15
C ASN A 128 -2.92 22.31 4.05
N ASN A 129 -1.66 21.87 4.21
CA ASN A 129 -0.48 22.71 4.08
C ASN A 129 -0.02 22.86 2.63
N ALA A 130 -0.48 22.02 1.71
CA ALA A 130 -0.11 22.08 0.31
C ALA A 130 -0.77 23.30 -0.38
N ILE A 131 0.00 23.99 -1.22
CA ILE A 131 -0.49 25.15 -1.98
C ILE A 131 -1.47 24.72 -3.07
N ASP A 132 -1.20 23.54 -3.65
CA ASP A 132 -1.99 22.93 -4.71
C ASP A 132 -1.80 21.41 -4.71
N LYS A 133 -2.58 20.72 -5.53
CA LYS A 133 -2.52 19.27 -5.69
C LYS A 133 -1.13 18.78 -6.12
N ALA A 134 -0.44 19.52 -6.99
CA ALA A 134 0.88 19.11 -7.47
C ALA A 134 1.93 19.14 -6.35
N SER A 135 1.86 20.13 -5.46
CA SER A 135 2.73 20.21 -4.26
C SER A 135 2.42 19.10 -3.28
N PHE A 136 1.15 18.73 -3.09
CA PHE A 136 0.78 17.58 -2.26
C PHE A 136 1.32 16.26 -2.85
N VAL A 137 1.13 16.00 -4.15
CA VAL A 137 1.70 14.83 -4.81
C VAL A 137 3.22 14.78 -4.65
N LYS A 138 3.90 15.92 -4.71
CA LYS A 138 5.35 16.00 -4.48
C LYS A 138 5.71 15.61 -3.05
N SER A 139 4.95 16.08 -2.05
CA SER A 139 5.14 15.71 -0.65
C SER A 139 4.92 14.20 -0.46
N LEU A 140 3.83 13.63 -0.99
CA LEU A 140 3.59 12.20 -0.93
C LEU A 140 4.74 11.38 -1.51
N LYS A 141 5.31 11.80 -2.66
CA LYS A 141 6.47 11.11 -3.28
C LYS A 141 7.72 11.19 -2.40
N GLN A 142 7.92 12.29 -1.69
CA GLN A 142 9.04 12.41 -0.72
C GLN A 142 8.84 11.48 0.48
N MET A 143 7.61 11.38 1.00
CA MET A 143 7.27 10.47 2.09
C MET A 143 7.45 9.00 1.66
N VAL A 144 6.97 8.63 0.48
CA VAL A 144 7.18 7.30 -0.11
C VAL A 144 8.67 6.99 -0.25
N LYS A 145 9.46 7.94 -0.76
CA LYS A 145 10.91 7.78 -0.87
C LYS A 145 11.55 7.54 0.50
N ALA A 146 11.13 8.27 1.52
CA ALA A 146 11.63 8.08 2.88
C ALA A 146 11.31 6.69 3.45
N GLU A 147 10.15 6.09 3.10
CA GLU A 147 9.82 4.72 3.48
C GLU A 147 10.71 3.70 2.74
N ILE A 148 10.96 3.91 1.45
CA ILE A 148 11.83 3.04 0.65
C ILE A 148 13.28 3.13 1.13
N ASP A 149 13.77 4.32 1.47
CA ASP A 149 15.15 4.55 1.94
C ASP A 149 15.43 3.83 3.30
N LYS A 150 14.40 3.41 4.03
CA LYS A 150 14.55 2.57 5.24
C LYS A 150 14.85 1.10 4.90
N CYS A 151 14.63 0.68 3.66
CA CYS A 151 14.82 -0.69 3.24
C CYS A 151 16.30 -0.97 2.96
N PRO A 152 16.80 -2.21 3.20
CA PRO A 152 18.22 -2.57 3.00
C PRO A 152 18.55 -2.78 1.54
N GLY A 153 18.15 -2.14 0.57
CA GLY A 153 18.47 -2.31 -0.85
C GLY A 153 17.85 -3.53 -1.53
N ILE A 154 17.94 -3.55 -2.86
CA ILE A 154 17.34 -4.60 -3.70
C ILE A 154 18.18 -5.89 -3.64
N ASP A 155 19.49 -5.75 -3.45
CA ASP A 155 20.45 -6.85 -3.41
C ASP A 155 20.41 -7.64 -2.09
N PHE A 156 19.52 -7.28 -1.21
CA PHE A 156 19.41 -7.89 0.09
C PHE A 156 18.66 -9.22 0.00
N GLN A 157 19.37 -10.32 0.24
CA GLN A 157 18.77 -11.64 0.19
C GLN A 157 17.75 -11.82 1.33
N TYR A 158 16.55 -12.19 0.94
CA TYR A 158 15.39 -12.33 1.83
C TYR A 158 15.58 -13.34 2.97
N ASN A 159 16.50 -14.32 2.83
CA ASN A 159 16.60 -15.51 3.68
C ASN A 159 17.94 -15.72 4.37
N VAL A 160 18.88 -14.79 4.39
CA VAL A 160 20.24 -15.08 4.89
C VAL A 160 20.25 -15.49 6.39
N ASP A 161 19.31 -15.01 7.19
CA ASP A 161 19.25 -15.36 8.63
C ASP A 161 17.84 -15.30 9.26
N GLY A 162 16.79 -15.17 8.45
CA GLY A 162 15.42 -15.01 8.94
C GLY A 162 15.10 -13.65 9.58
N SER A 163 16.09 -12.86 9.95
CA SER A 163 15.92 -11.56 10.61
C SER A 163 15.41 -10.47 9.65
N ASN A 164 15.58 -10.69 8.36
CA ASN A 164 15.27 -9.71 7.30
C ASN A 164 13.99 -10.00 6.55
N LYS A 165 13.25 -11.01 7.00
CA LYS A 165 11.96 -11.39 6.40
C LYS A 165 11.02 -10.17 6.32
N GLY A 166 10.57 -9.85 5.12
CA GLY A 166 9.64 -8.75 4.87
C GLY A 166 10.25 -7.34 4.75
N ARG A 167 11.55 -7.16 4.96
CA ARG A 167 12.19 -5.82 4.83
C ARG A 167 12.19 -5.27 3.41
N SER A 168 12.14 -6.12 2.40
CA SER A 168 12.02 -5.73 0.99
C SER A 168 10.57 -5.49 0.52
N LYS A 169 9.57 -5.89 1.32
CA LYS A 169 8.15 -5.71 0.97
C LYS A 169 7.80 -4.27 0.55
N PRO A 170 8.28 -3.21 1.23
CA PRO A 170 7.97 -1.84 0.82
C PRO A 170 8.41 -1.52 -0.62
N ILE A 171 9.61 -1.95 -1.01
CA ILE A 171 10.13 -1.73 -2.37
C ILE A 171 9.29 -2.50 -3.39
N LEU A 172 9.01 -3.78 -3.12
CA LEU A 172 8.26 -4.65 -4.03
C LEU A 172 6.81 -4.15 -4.20
N LEU A 173 6.16 -3.79 -3.10
CA LEU A 173 4.82 -3.21 -3.15
C LEU A 173 4.82 -1.90 -3.93
N PHE A 174 5.79 -1.01 -3.67
CA PHE A 174 5.88 0.25 -4.40
C PHE A 174 6.15 0.04 -5.88
N HIS A 175 6.99 -0.92 -6.25
CA HIS A 175 7.22 -1.26 -7.66
C HIS A 175 5.92 -1.66 -8.37
N ASN A 176 5.09 -2.48 -7.75
CA ASN A 176 3.79 -2.87 -8.30
C ASN A 176 2.86 -1.65 -8.44
N ILE A 177 2.77 -0.83 -7.40
CA ILE A 177 1.96 0.40 -7.40
C ILE A 177 2.45 1.36 -8.48
N GLN A 178 3.77 1.62 -8.58
CA GLN A 178 4.33 2.54 -9.56
C GLN A 178 4.11 2.04 -10.99
N THR A 179 4.14 0.73 -11.21
CA THR A 179 3.81 0.12 -12.49
C THR A 179 2.37 0.44 -12.90
N ILE A 180 1.42 0.32 -11.98
CA ILE A 180 0.01 0.67 -12.23
C ILE A 180 -0.14 2.18 -12.51
N VAL A 181 0.50 3.04 -11.72
CA VAL A 181 0.50 4.50 -11.93
C VAL A 181 1.04 4.85 -13.32
N ASN A 182 2.14 4.23 -13.74
CA ASN A 182 2.74 4.47 -15.06
C ASN A 182 1.84 3.96 -16.19
N GLN A 183 1.20 2.79 -16.02
CA GLN A 183 0.22 2.27 -17.00
C GLN A 183 -0.97 3.21 -17.14
N ASN A 184 -1.51 3.72 -16.03
CA ASN A 184 -2.61 4.67 -16.05
C ASN A 184 -2.22 5.97 -16.78
N LYS A 185 -1.01 6.50 -16.55
CA LYS A 185 -0.49 7.68 -17.26
C LYS A 185 -0.36 7.42 -18.76
N ASN A 186 0.22 6.30 -19.14
CA ASN A 186 0.36 5.93 -20.54
C ASN A 186 -1.02 5.77 -21.23
N ASN A 187 -2.01 5.25 -20.51
CA ASN A 187 -3.37 5.13 -21.03
C ASN A 187 -4.03 6.49 -21.21
N LEU A 188 -3.78 7.46 -20.32
CA LEU A 188 -4.26 8.84 -20.48
C LEU A 188 -3.62 9.52 -21.69
N ASP A 189 -2.32 9.39 -21.88
CA ASP A 189 -1.60 10.01 -22.99
C ASP A 189 -2.00 9.42 -24.35
N ASN A 190 -2.33 8.14 -24.39
CA ASN A 190 -2.74 7.41 -25.59
C ASN A 190 -4.25 7.41 -25.85
N SER A 191 -5.05 8.05 -24.97
CA SER A 191 -6.52 7.96 -24.97
C SER A 191 -7.21 8.61 -26.16
N LYS A 192 -6.48 9.23 -27.10
CA LYS A 192 -7.08 9.81 -28.32
C LYS A 192 -7.87 8.80 -29.17
N TYR A 193 -7.68 7.49 -28.99
CA TYR A 193 -8.25 6.46 -29.86
C TYR A 193 -8.71 5.16 -29.15
N GLN A 194 -8.57 5.03 -27.84
CA GLN A 194 -8.99 3.82 -27.11
C GLN A 194 -9.73 4.20 -25.82
N ILE A 195 -10.73 3.40 -25.48
CA ILE A 195 -11.33 3.43 -24.15
C ILE A 195 -10.24 2.99 -23.18
N GLY A 196 -9.66 3.97 -22.46
CA GLY A 196 -8.58 3.70 -21.51
C GLY A 196 -9.10 2.86 -20.35
N VAL A 197 -8.48 1.70 -20.13
CA VAL A 197 -8.71 0.91 -18.92
C VAL A 197 -7.78 1.46 -17.84
N PHE A 198 -8.36 1.89 -16.73
CA PHE A 198 -7.62 2.38 -15.58
C PHE A 198 -7.64 1.34 -14.47
N TYR A 199 -6.50 1.15 -13.83
CA TYR A 199 -6.32 0.17 -12.77
C TYR A 199 -6.09 0.85 -11.44
N LYS A 200 -6.69 0.29 -10.38
CA LYS A 200 -6.41 0.62 -8.99
C LYS A 200 -5.77 -0.58 -8.31
N PHE A 201 -4.73 -0.33 -7.50
CA PHE A 201 -4.19 -1.38 -6.66
C PHE A 201 -5.23 -1.78 -5.60
N PRO A 202 -5.52 -3.06 -5.39
CA PRO A 202 -6.59 -3.49 -4.51
C PRO A 202 -6.17 -3.45 -3.03
N PHE A 203 -6.04 -2.25 -2.46
CA PHE A 203 -5.61 -2.08 -1.05
C PHE A 203 -6.49 -2.81 -0.05
N HIS A 204 -7.79 -2.92 -0.32
CA HIS A 204 -8.72 -3.67 0.52
C HIS A 204 -8.35 -5.16 0.59
N LEU A 205 -8.03 -5.79 -0.54
CA LEU A 205 -7.58 -7.19 -0.57
C LEU A 205 -6.21 -7.33 0.11
N TYR A 206 -5.29 -6.42 -0.16
CA TYR A 206 -3.96 -6.44 0.46
C TYR A 206 -4.03 -6.39 2.00
N LYS A 207 -5.00 -5.63 2.57
CA LYS A 207 -5.20 -5.53 4.02
C LYS A 207 -5.92 -6.74 4.64
N ILE A 208 -6.86 -7.35 3.89
CA ILE A 208 -7.63 -8.51 4.35
C ILE A 208 -6.82 -9.80 4.19
N GLU A 209 -6.21 -9.99 3.03
CA GLU A 209 -5.44 -11.16 2.68
C GLU A 209 -3.99 -10.98 3.13
N SER A 210 -3.41 -12.00 3.68
CA SER A 210 -2.00 -11.96 4.10
C SER A 210 -1.09 -12.18 2.89
N TRP A 211 -0.94 -11.16 2.05
CA TRP A 211 -0.04 -11.24 0.89
C TRP A 211 1.41 -11.40 1.35
N ASP A 212 2.10 -12.37 0.77
CA ASP A 212 3.51 -12.62 1.03
C ASP A 212 4.35 -12.42 -0.26
N VAL A 213 5.67 -12.42 -0.08
CA VAL A 213 6.61 -12.35 -1.18
C VAL A 213 6.87 -13.76 -1.68
N GLU A 214 6.57 -13.99 -2.96
CA GLU A 214 6.86 -15.26 -3.63
C GLU A 214 8.20 -15.16 -4.35
N HIS A 215 9.05 -16.16 -4.17
CA HIS A 215 10.30 -16.28 -4.90
C HIS A 215 10.06 -17.01 -6.21
N ILE A 216 10.43 -16.38 -7.33
CA ILE A 216 10.34 -17.00 -8.66
C ILE A 216 11.26 -18.22 -8.75
N ASN A 217 12.46 -18.10 -8.14
CA ASN A 217 13.37 -19.23 -7.95
C ASN A 217 13.48 -19.51 -6.45
N SER A 218 13.11 -20.70 -6.03
CA SER A 218 13.34 -21.12 -4.65
C SER A 218 14.85 -21.18 -4.40
N ASN A 219 15.34 -20.32 -3.47
CA ASN A 219 16.69 -20.46 -2.90
C ASN A 219 16.77 -21.62 -1.91
N ALA A 220 15.70 -22.39 -1.72
CA ALA A 220 15.81 -23.66 -1.06
C ALA A 220 16.73 -24.52 -1.95
N THR A 221 17.98 -24.60 -1.59
CA THR A 221 18.79 -25.78 -1.89
C THR A 221 18.02 -26.91 -1.23
N ASN A 222 17.08 -27.48 -1.96
CA ASN A 222 16.52 -28.76 -1.62
C ASN A 222 17.68 -29.76 -1.75
N GLU A 223 18.57 -29.76 -0.73
CA GLU A 223 19.60 -30.78 -0.60
C GLU A 223 18.98 -32.18 -0.36
N GLU A 224 17.65 -32.24 -0.20
CA GLU A 224 16.91 -33.43 0.12
C GLU A 224 15.62 -33.68 -0.67
N ASP A 225 15.35 -32.97 -1.75
CA ASP A 225 14.26 -33.38 -2.63
C ASP A 225 14.81 -34.39 -3.67
N ASP A 226 15.06 -35.60 -3.19
CA ASP A 226 15.37 -36.81 -3.99
C ASP A 226 14.27 -37.15 -5.02
N THR A 227 13.24 -36.28 -5.15
CA THR A 227 12.09 -36.51 -6.00
C THR A 227 12.17 -35.76 -7.35
N MET A 228 13.03 -34.73 -7.48
CA MET A 228 13.16 -33.96 -8.71
C MET A 228 14.30 -34.50 -9.58
N THR A 229 13.99 -34.94 -10.79
CA THR A 229 15.03 -35.37 -11.74
C THR A 229 15.84 -34.18 -12.28
N GLN A 230 17.06 -34.48 -12.79
CA GLN A 230 17.92 -33.48 -13.43
C GLN A 230 17.19 -32.74 -14.57
N GLU A 231 16.42 -33.48 -15.36
CA GLU A 231 15.60 -32.94 -16.46
C GLU A 231 14.55 -31.94 -15.96
N GLN A 232 13.85 -32.29 -14.90
CA GLN A 232 12.84 -31.42 -14.32
C GLN A 232 13.45 -30.13 -13.78
N TRP A 233 14.62 -30.23 -13.12
CA TRP A 233 15.33 -29.07 -12.62
C TRP A 233 15.78 -28.16 -13.75
N LEU A 234 16.39 -28.71 -14.83
CA LEU A 234 16.83 -27.97 -15.99
C LEU A 234 15.70 -27.26 -16.73
N LEU A 235 14.54 -27.89 -16.85
CA LEU A 235 13.34 -27.27 -17.43
C LEU A 235 12.85 -26.07 -16.62
N ASN A 236 12.89 -26.18 -15.30
CA ASN A 236 12.49 -25.10 -14.40
C ASN A 236 13.38 -23.85 -14.53
N VAL A 237 14.70 -24.05 -14.68
CA VAL A 237 15.64 -22.93 -14.77
C VAL A 237 15.79 -22.39 -16.21
N TYR A 238 15.31 -23.11 -17.22
CA TYR A 238 15.53 -22.77 -18.63
C TYR A 238 15.07 -21.36 -18.99
N LEU A 239 13.87 -20.95 -18.55
CA LEU A 239 13.29 -19.65 -18.89
C LEU A 239 14.01 -18.47 -18.21
N SER A 240 14.65 -18.72 -17.09
CA SER A 240 15.42 -17.70 -16.33
C SER A 240 16.91 -17.66 -16.69
N ALA A 241 17.38 -18.65 -17.46
CA ALA A 241 18.77 -18.78 -17.82
C ALA A 241 19.18 -17.84 -18.96
N GLU A 242 20.43 -17.37 -18.91
CA GLU A 242 21.03 -16.65 -20.05
C GLU A 242 21.13 -17.54 -21.29
N ASN A 243 21.12 -16.93 -22.47
CA ASN A 243 21.15 -17.64 -23.76
C ASN A 243 22.26 -18.73 -23.86
N LYS A 244 23.44 -18.46 -23.28
CA LYS A 244 24.56 -19.42 -23.23
C LYS A 244 24.23 -20.66 -22.40
N ILE A 245 23.52 -20.49 -21.29
CA ILE A 245 23.11 -21.58 -20.42
C ILE A 245 21.92 -22.30 -21.03
N GLN A 246 20.99 -21.59 -21.65
CA GLN A 246 19.87 -22.20 -22.38
C GLN A 246 20.40 -23.14 -23.48
N SER A 247 21.46 -22.74 -24.23
CA SER A 247 22.07 -23.64 -25.20
C SER A 247 22.63 -24.90 -24.56
N LYS A 248 23.33 -24.80 -23.43
CA LYS A 248 23.82 -25.97 -22.69
C LYS A 248 22.71 -26.89 -22.18
N ILE A 249 21.59 -26.32 -21.77
CA ILE A 249 20.39 -27.10 -21.33
C ILE A 249 19.84 -27.87 -22.54
N ILE A 250 19.75 -27.23 -23.71
CA ILE A 250 19.33 -27.92 -24.94
C ILE A 250 20.31 -29.07 -25.29
N ASP A 251 21.62 -28.81 -25.21
CA ASP A 251 22.66 -29.82 -25.47
C ASP A 251 22.52 -31.01 -24.51
N PHE A 252 22.20 -30.77 -23.21
CA PHE A 252 21.94 -31.83 -22.24
C PHE A 252 20.81 -32.78 -22.70
N PHE A 253 19.70 -32.24 -23.20
CA PHE A 253 18.56 -33.04 -23.69
C PHE A 253 18.88 -33.77 -25.00
N ALA A 254 19.88 -33.31 -25.76
CA ALA A 254 20.33 -33.94 -27.00
C ALA A 254 21.40 -35.01 -26.82
N MET A 255 21.96 -35.18 -25.59
CA MET A 255 22.99 -36.17 -25.29
C MET A 255 22.39 -37.56 -25.00
N ASP A 256 23.08 -38.61 -25.48
CA ASP A 256 22.71 -40.01 -25.19
C ASP A 256 23.52 -40.60 -24.00
N SER A 257 24.67 -40.01 -23.67
CA SER A 257 25.56 -40.52 -22.64
C SER A 257 25.26 -39.97 -21.28
N GLU A 258 24.86 -40.79 -20.33
CA GLU A 258 24.58 -40.42 -18.94
C GLU A 258 25.80 -39.77 -18.24
N GLU A 259 27.02 -40.22 -18.53
CA GLU A 259 28.23 -39.63 -17.94
C GLU A 259 28.43 -38.17 -18.41
N GLN A 260 28.13 -37.89 -19.70
CA GLN A 260 28.24 -36.55 -20.26
C GLN A 260 27.12 -35.65 -19.75
N LYS A 261 25.90 -36.18 -19.60
CA LYS A 261 24.75 -35.48 -19.00
C LYS A 261 25.07 -35.02 -17.58
N ASN A 262 25.57 -35.94 -16.74
CA ASN A 262 25.91 -35.60 -15.37
C ASN A 262 26.98 -34.51 -15.26
N LYS A 263 28.03 -34.58 -16.10
CA LYS A 263 29.08 -33.53 -16.15
C LYS A 263 28.52 -32.18 -16.58
N LEU A 264 27.66 -32.16 -17.59
CA LEU A 264 27.06 -30.93 -18.08
C LEU A 264 26.06 -30.36 -17.08
N PHE A 265 25.28 -31.23 -16.39
CA PHE A 265 24.38 -30.83 -15.31
C PHE A 265 25.15 -30.16 -14.18
N ASP A 266 26.24 -30.76 -13.70
CA ASP A 266 27.09 -30.21 -12.64
C ASP A 266 27.68 -28.84 -13.06
N GLU A 267 28.09 -28.70 -14.34
CA GLU A 267 28.59 -27.45 -14.87
C GLU A 267 27.49 -26.35 -14.86
N ILE A 268 26.27 -26.69 -15.29
CA ILE A 268 25.14 -25.78 -15.30
C ILE A 268 24.78 -25.41 -13.85
N LYS A 269 24.65 -26.41 -12.98
CA LYS A 269 24.34 -26.20 -11.55
C LYS A 269 25.36 -25.29 -10.87
N LYS A 270 26.65 -25.49 -11.14
CA LYS A 270 27.73 -24.67 -10.61
C LYS A 270 27.64 -23.21 -11.09
N HIS A 271 27.18 -22.98 -12.32
CA HIS A 271 26.98 -21.63 -12.83
C HIS A 271 25.91 -20.88 -12.06
N PHE A 272 24.78 -21.53 -11.72
CA PHE A 272 23.73 -20.92 -10.90
C PHE A 272 24.21 -20.66 -9.48
N HIS A 273 24.92 -21.57 -8.85
CA HIS A 273 25.51 -21.37 -7.51
C HIS A 273 26.61 -20.30 -7.47
N GLN A 274 27.34 -20.06 -8.57
CA GLN A 274 28.30 -18.95 -8.64
C GLN A 274 27.63 -17.60 -8.85
N ALA A 275 26.53 -17.54 -9.59
CA ALA A 275 25.73 -16.34 -9.73
C ALA A 275 25.09 -15.89 -8.41
N GLU A 276 24.73 -16.83 -7.53
CA GLU A 276 24.21 -16.55 -6.18
C GLU A 276 25.25 -15.89 -5.25
N ASN A 277 26.55 -16.07 -5.50
CA ASN A 277 27.62 -15.45 -4.70
C ASN A 277 28.03 -14.04 -5.18
N TRP A 278 27.39 -13.49 -6.22
CA TRP A 278 27.69 -12.16 -6.79
C TRP A 278 26.49 -11.20 -6.69
N THR A 279 25.37 -11.60 -6.09
CA THR A 279 24.23 -10.78 -5.72
C THR A 279 24.06 -10.78 -4.21
#